data_60fd9baa9c9b25e5460a62efb887e41e
#
_entry.id   60fd9baa9c9b25e5460a62efb887e41e
#
_cell.length_a   1.000
_cell.length_b   1.000
_cell.length_c   1.000
_cell.angle_alpha   90.00
_cell.angle_beta   90.00
_cell.angle_gamma   90.00
#
_symmetry.space_group_name_H-M   'P 1'
#
loop_
_entity.id
_entity.type
_entity.pdbx_description
1 polymer ?
#
loop_
_entity_poly.entity_id
_entity_poly.type
_entity_poly.pdbx_seq_one_letter_code
_entity_poly.pdbx_strand_id
1 'polypeptide(L)'
;MSTIAESIMDAAELRIRGGGFNGFSFRDIADDVGIKSSSVHYHFPTKEKLAAAVVHRCADRLGTKFDRELAGGARPQQVLTDAFRGTVRSDERMCPVTVLGAGSLGLPEEVAAEVKRFFQMCLDKLIGGGLVPDEAAELLATITGGMVVSTALDDIATYDRATIKVCRSQSGV
;
A
#
# COMPACT_ATOMS: atom_id res chain seq x y z
N MET A 1 -20.86 -1.18 11.80
CA MET A 1 -20.20 -0.03 12.50
C MET A 1 -18.74 -0.36 12.62
N SER A 2 -17.86 0.55 12.19
CA SER A 2 -16.41 0.40 12.40
C SER A 2 -16.11 0.40 13.90
N THR A 3 -15.14 -0.41 14.34
CA THR A 3 -14.65 -0.35 15.72
C THR A 3 -13.80 0.90 15.91
N ILE A 4 -13.58 1.36 17.16
CA ILE A 4 -12.70 2.50 17.45
C ILE A 4 -11.29 2.23 16.93
N ALA A 5 -10.78 1.01 17.05
CA ALA A 5 -9.46 0.63 16.53
C ALA A 5 -9.38 0.77 14.99
N GLU A 6 -10.44 0.40 14.27
CA GLU A 6 -10.52 0.59 12.82
C GLU A 6 -10.53 2.07 12.46
N SER A 7 -11.32 2.91 13.15
CA SER A 7 -11.33 4.36 12.92
C SER A 7 -9.96 5.01 13.17
N ILE A 8 -9.24 4.56 14.20
CA ILE A 8 -7.86 4.99 14.48
C ILE A 8 -6.92 4.60 13.34
N MET A 9 -7.01 3.37 12.84
CA MET A 9 -6.19 2.91 11.71
C MET A 9 -6.54 3.64 10.41
N ASP A 10 -7.82 3.98 10.18
CA ASP A 10 -8.23 4.74 8.99
C ASP A 10 -7.65 6.16 9.01
N ALA A 11 -7.73 6.85 10.15
CA ALA A 11 -7.12 8.16 10.31
C ALA A 11 -5.59 8.11 10.15
N ALA A 12 -4.92 7.12 10.74
CA ALA A 12 -3.48 6.94 10.60
C ALA A 12 -3.08 6.63 9.15
N GLU A 13 -3.84 5.78 8.46
CA GLU A 13 -3.62 5.45 7.05
C GLU A 13 -3.66 6.71 6.17
N LEU A 14 -4.67 7.57 6.35
CA LEU A 14 -4.81 8.81 5.60
C LEU A 14 -3.60 9.74 5.84
N ARG A 15 -3.18 9.92 7.10
CA ARG A 15 -2.03 10.78 7.43
C ARG A 15 -0.71 10.22 6.95
N ILE A 16 -0.52 8.89 6.97
CA ILE A 16 0.68 8.23 6.40
C ILE A 16 0.76 8.50 4.89
N ARG A 17 -0.35 8.46 4.16
CA ARG A 17 -0.39 8.78 2.73
C ARG A 17 0.12 10.18 2.41
N GLY A 18 -0.20 11.17 3.26
CA GLY A 18 0.20 12.56 3.06
C GLY A 18 1.57 12.93 3.60
N GLY A 19 2.04 12.27 4.67
CA GLY A 19 3.25 12.72 5.40
C GLY A 19 4.19 11.61 5.86
N GLY A 20 3.97 10.37 5.46
CA GLY A 20 4.77 9.22 5.86
C GLY A 20 4.69 8.94 7.38
N PHE A 21 5.72 8.27 7.90
CA PHE A 21 5.77 7.93 9.33
C PHE A 21 5.73 9.14 10.23
N ASN A 22 6.35 10.25 9.82
CA ASN A 22 6.39 11.49 10.61
C ASN A 22 5.17 12.39 10.43
N GLY A 23 4.24 12.04 9.53
CA GLY A 23 3.07 12.84 9.18
C GLY A 23 1.93 12.85 10.22
N PHE A 24 2.08 12.16 11.35
CA PHE A 24 1.06 12.12 12.40
C PHE A 24 1.62 11.95 13.81
N SER A 25 0.83 12.34 14.79
CA SER A 25 0.98 12.00 16.20
C SER A 25 -0.31 11.37 16.73
N PHE A 26 -0.28 10.78 17.92
CA PHE A 26 -1.50 10.26 18.57
C PHE A 26 -2.52 11.35 18.90
N ARG A 27 -2.06 12.58 19.09
CA ARG A 27 -2.95 13.73 19.27
C ARG A 27 -3.71 14.03 17.98
N ASP A 28 -3.01 14.06 16.85
CA ASP A 28 -3.63 14.29 15.57
C ASP A 28 -4.69 13.22 15.23
N ILE A 29 -4.37 11.94 15.50
CA ILE A 29 -5.30 10.82 15.31
C ILE A 29 -6.52 10.95 16.25
N ALA A 30 -6.31 11.34 17.50
CA ALA A 30 -7.39 11.53 18.45
C ALA A 30 -8.34 12.65 18.00
N ASP A 31 -7.78 13.75 17.50
CA ASP A 31 -8.56 14.89 16.98
C ASP A 31 -9.36 14.48 15.73
N ASP A 32 -8.77 13.73 14.79
CA ASP A 32 -9.44 13.24 13.57
C ASP A 32 -10.61 12.29 13.87
N VAL A 33 -10.44 11.42 14.87
CA VAL A 33 -11.47 10.42 15.25
C VAL A 33 -12.49 10.97 16.22
N GLY A 34 -12.21 12.11 16.86
CA GLY A 34 -13.08 12.73 17.87
C GLY A 34 -13.04 11.99 19.22
N ILE A 35 -11.88 11.45 19.60
CA ILE A 35 -11.66 10.72 20.87
C ILE A 35 -10.54 11.36 21.70
N LYS A 36 -10.34 10.87 22.92
CA LYS A 36 -9.19 11.29 23.75
C LYS A 36 -7.92 10.56 23.28
N SER A 37 -6.77 11.24 23.36
CA SER A 37 -5.47 10.63 23.04
C SER A 37 -5.16 9.38 23.89
N SER A 38 -5.65 9.33 25.14
CA SER A 38 -5.56 8.14 25.99
C SER A 38 -6.28 6.91 25.40
N SER A 39 -7.35 7.13 24.62
CA SER A 39 -8.05 6.04 23.93
C SER A 39 -7.22 5.51 22.77
N VAL A 40 -6.46 6.36 22.07
CA VAL A 40 -5.53 5.90 21.03
C VAL A 40 -4.44 5.03 21.66
N HIS A 41 -3.84 5.48 22.78
CA HIS A 41 -2.84 4.70 23.52
C HIS A 41 -3.36 3.37 24.07
N TYR A 42 -4.64 3.29 24.41
CA TYR A 42 -5.26 2.04 24.86
C TYR A 42 -5.28 0.99 23.74
N HIS A 43 -5.59 1.39 22.49
CA HIS A 43 -5.64 0.48 21.34
C HIS A 43 -4.26 0.23 20.75
N PHE A 44 -3.41 1.24 20.69
CA PHE A 44 -2.07 1.18 20.11
C PHE A 44 -1.05 1.79 21.08
N PRO A 45 -0.27 0.96 21.79
CA PRO A 45 0.65 1.44 22.82
C PRO A 45 1.70 2.43 22.30
N THR A 46 2.14 2.28 21.04
CA THR A 46 3.13 3.15 20.40
C THR A 46 2.72 3.52 18.98
N LYS A 47 3.31 4.59 18.47
CA LYS A 47 3.12 5.06 17.09
C LYS A 47 3.59 4.03 16.08
N GLU A 48 4.69 3.35 16.39
CA GLU A 48 5.27 2.28 15.57
C GLU A 48 4.28 1.13 15.41
N LYS A 49 3.63 0.68 16.50
CA LYS A 49 2.60 -0.36 16.47
C LYS A 49 1.39 0.04 15.66
N LEU A 50 0.96 1.29 15.75
CA LEU A 50 -0.12 1.79 14.91
C LEU A 50 0.27 1.79 13.43
N ALA A 51 1.45 2.31 13.08
CA ALA A 51 1.92 2.33 11.70
C ALA A 51 2.11 0.91 11.14
N ALA A 52 2.70 0.00 11.91
CA ALA A 52 2.86 -1.41 11.53
C ALA A 52 1.50 -2.09 11.30
N ALA A 53 0.51 -1.85 12.18
CA ALA A 53 -0.85 -2.38 12.02
C ALA A 53 -1.55 -1.84 10.76
N VAL A 54 -1.35 -0.58 10.39
CA VAL A 54 -1.85 -0.02 9.12
C VAL A 54 -1.23 -0.75 7.93
N VAL A 55 0.09 -0.95 7.91
CA VAL A 55 0.77 -1.69 6.83
C VAL A 55 0.28 -3.13 6.76
N HIS A 56 0.17 -3.81 7.89
CA HIS A 56 -0.36 -5.17 7.99
C HIS A 56 -1.76 -5.27 7.37
N ARG A 57 -2.67 -4.38 7.77
CA ARG A 57 -4.04 -4.30 7.24
C ARG A 57 -4.06 -4.06 5.72
N CYS A 58 -3.17 -3.21 5.21
CA CYS A 58 -3.04 -3.00 3.76
C CYS A 58 -2.60 -4.27 3.03
N ALA A 59 -1.64 -5.03 3.61
CA ALA A 59 -1.20 -6.30 3.06
C ALA A 59 -2.32 -7.33 3.01
N ASP A 60 -3.10 -7.46 4.09
CA ASP A 60 -4.22 -8.41 4.17
C ASP A 60 -5.33 -8.08 3.16
N ARG A 61 -5.68 -6.78 3.04
CA ARG A 61 -6.67 -6.33 2.05
C ARG A 61 -6.23 -6.64 0.62
N LEU A 62 -4.97 -6.32 0.29
CA LEU A 62 -4.41 -6.59 -1.04
C LEU A 62 -4.30 -8.09 -1.30
N GLY A 63 -3.79 -8.86 -0.34
CA GLY A 63 -3.65 -10.32 -0.43
C GLY A 63 -4.98 -11.01 -0.68
N THR A 64 -6.01 -10.66 0.09
CA THR A 64 -7.36 -11.20 -0.06
C THR A 64 -7.97 -10.86 -1.43
N LYS A 65 -7.79 -9.60 -1.88
CA LYS A 65 -8.23 -9.19 -3.22
C LYS A 65 -7.52 -10.00 -4.30
N PHE A 66 -6.21 -10.18 -4.17
CA PHE A 66 -5.37 -10.91 -5.12
C PHE A 66 -5.85 -12.36 -5.25
N ASP A 67 -6.03 -13.07 -4.14
CA ASP A 67 -6.46 -14.47 -4.11
C ASP A 67 -7.85 -14.65 -4.73
N ARG A 68 -8.78 -13.74 -4.43
CA ARG A 68 -10.12 -13.77 -5.01
C ARG A 68 -10.11 -13.57 -6.52
N GLU A 69 -9.34 -12.61 -7.02
CA GLU A 69 -9.30 -12.28 -8.45
C GLU A 69 -8.55 -13.35 -9.25
N LEU A 70 -7.47 -13.93 -8.70
CA LEU A 70 -6.79 -15.08 -9.32
C LEU A 70 -7.70 -16.31 -9.41
N ALA A 71 -8.45 -16.61 -8.35
CA ALA A 71 -9.46 -17.69 -8.37
C ALA A 71 -10.53 -17.46 -9.44
N GLY A 72 -10.82 -16.20 -9.78
CA GLY A 72 -11.68 -15.79 -10.90
C GLY A 72 -11.03 -15.84 -12.28
N GLY A 73 -9.77 -16.27 -12.40
CA GLY A 73 -9.03 -16.38 -13.66
C GLY A 73 -8.34 -15.08 -14.11
N ALA A 74 -8.27 -14.06 -13.26
CA ALA A 74 -7.53 -12.85 -13.58
C ALA A 74 -6.01 -13.11 -13.62
N ARG A 75 -5.29 -12.39 -14.46
CA ARG A 75 -3.83 -12.47 -14.51
C ARG A 75 -3.21 -11.69 -13.35
N PRO A 76 -2.15 -12.21 -12.69
CA PRO A 76 -1.54 -11.57 -11.53
C PRO A 76 -1.06 -10.14 -11.79
N GLN A 77 -0.49 -9.89 -12.98
CA GLN A 77 -0.06 -8.56 -13.40
C GLN A 77 -1.22 -7.57 -13.43
N GLN A 78 -2.37 -8.00 -13.95
CA GLN A 78 -3.56 -7.17 -14.05
C GLN A 78 -4.12 -6.84 -12.67
N VAL A 79 -4.22 -7.85 -11.80
CA VAL A 79 -4.73 -7.67 -10.43
C VAL A 79 -3.92 -6.62 -9.68
N LEU A 80 -2.58 -6.73 -9.70
CA LEU A 80 -1.73 -5.78 -8.98
C LEU A 80 -1.80 -4.38 -9.59
N THR A 81 -1.71 -4.29 -10.92
CA THR A 81 -1.80 -3.00 -11.63
C THR A 81 -3.12 -2.28 -11.36
N ASP A 82 -4.24 -3.00 -11.39
CA ASP A 82 -5.56 -2.41 -11.16
C ASP A 82 -5.77 -2.03 -9.69
N ALA A 83 -5.20 -2.77 -8.75
CA ALA A 83 -5.26 -2.41 -7.33
C ALA A 83 -4.58 -1.06 -7.08
N PHE A 84 -3.38 -0.87 -7.62
CA PHE A 84 -2.64 0.39 -7.48
C PHE A 84 -3.26 1.52 -8.30
N ARG A 85 -3.76 1.23 -9.51
CA ARG A 85 -4.52 2.21 -10.31
C ARG A 85 -5.73 2.74 -9.55
N GLY A 86 -6.46 1.85 -8.86
CA GLY A 86 -7.59 2.25 -8.02
C GLY A 86 -7.19 3.24 -6.94
N THR A 87 -6.03 3.04 -6.31
CA THR A 87 -5.49 3.96 -5.31
C THR A 87 -5.10 5.32 -5.92
N VAL A 88 -4.45 5.34 -7.09
CA VAL A 88 -4.09 6.61 -7.77
C VAL A 88 -5.33 7.39 -8.22
N ARG A 89 -6.41 6.70 -8.61
CA ARG A 89 -7.67 7.33 -9.04
C ARG A 89 -8.55 7.83 -7.90
N SER A 90 -8.36 7.29 -6.71
CA SER A 90 -9.08 7.75 -5.53
C SER A 90 -8.49 9.08 -5.03
N ASP A 91 -9.26 9.81 -4.21
CA ASP A 91 -8.78 11.02 -3.53
C ASP A 91 -7.55 10.73 -2.62
N GLU A 92 -7.30 9.47 -2.36
CA GLU A 92 -6.17 9.01 -1.54
C GLU A 92 -4.82 9.06 -2.25
N ARG A 93 -4.79 9.03 -3.60
CA ARG A 93 -3.66 9.19 -4.53
C ARG A 93 -2.43 8.31 -4.30
N MET A 94 -2.05 8.00 -3.06
CA MET A 94 -0.84 7.24 -2.72
C MET A 94 -1.14 6.02 -1.84
N CYS A 95 -0.47 4.91 -2.12
CA CYS A 95 -0.46 3.77 -1.20
C CYS A 95 0.39 4.12 0.03
N PRO A 96 -0.12 3.97 1.27
CA PRO A 96 0.65 4.29 2.47
C PRO A 96 1.92 3.46 2.59
N VAL A 97 1.92 2.21 2.11
CA VAL A 97 3.11 1.35 2.13
C VAL A 97 4.16 1.82 1.14
N THR A 98 3.76 2.34 -0.03
CA THR A 98 4.71 2.94 -0.98
C THR A 98 5.36 4.20 -0.40
N VAL A 99 4.58 5.05 0.29
CA VAL A 99 5.11 6.25 0.97
C VAL A 99 6.11 5.87 2.06
N LEU A 100 5.77 4.89 2.91
CA LEU A 100 6.68 4.39 3.95
C LEU A 100 7.92 3.73 3.33
N GLY A 101 7.76 2.96 2.25
CA GLY A 101 8.86 2.29 1.54
C GLY A 101 9.90 3.25 1.00
N ALA A 102 9.47 4.42 0.51
CA ALA A 102 10.40 5.48 0.05
C ALA A 102 11.27 6.06 1.19
N GLY A 103 10.77 6.03 2.43
CA GLY A 103 11.50 6.46 3.63
C GLY A 103 12.08 5.32 4.46
N SER A 104 12.21 4.11 3.93
CA SER A 104 12.47 2.87 4.69
C SER A 104 13.77 2.89 5.52
N LEU A 105 14.80 3.62 5.09
CA LEU A 105 16.06 3.75 5.83
C LEU A 105 15.93 4.47 7.18
N GLY A 106 14.88 5.26 7.38
CA GLY A 106 14.61 6.00 8.61
C GLY A 106 13.42 5.46 9.42
N LEU A 107 12.83 4.32 9.01
CA LEU A 107 11.70 3.73 9.72
C LEU A 107 12.15 2.96 10.97
N PRO A 108 11.32 2.97 12.03
CA PRO A 108 11.48 2.01 13.12
C PRO A 108 11.45 0.57 12.60
N GLU A 109 12.23 -0.33 13.24
CA GLU A 109 12.41 -1.72 12.79
C GLU A 109 11.07 -2.46 12.57
N GLU A 110 10.13 -2.30 13.49
CA GLU A 110 8.81 -2.93 13.42
C GLU A 110 8.03 -2.51 12.17
N VAL A 111 8.08 -1.23 11.81
CA VAL A 111 7.40 -0.69 10.62
C VAL A 111 8.12 -1.13 9.36
N ALA A 112 9.46 -1.08 9.35
CA ALA A 112 10.28 -1.52 8.22
C ALA A 112 10.06 -3.01 7.91
N ALA A 113 9.91 -3.85 8.95
CA ALA A 113 9.62 -5.28 8.79
C ALA A 113 8.26 -5.51 8.07
N GLU A 114 7.20 -4.78 8.45
CA GLU A 114 5.89 -4.89 7.79
C GLU A 114 5.92 -4.35 6.35
N VAL A 115 6.63 -3.26 6.09
CA VAL A 115 6.83 -2.74 4.72
C VAL A 115 7.56 -3.77 3.85
N LYS A 116 8.62 -4.40 4.36
CA LYS A 116 9.32 -5.47 3.67
C LYS A 116 8.40 -6.66 3.39
N ARG A 117 7.62 -7.08 4.39
CA ARG A 117 6.65 -8.17 4.24
C ARG A 117 5.61 -7.89 3.15
N PHE A 118 5.11 -6.66 3.07
CA PHE A 118 4.16 -6.26 2.04
C PHE A 118 4.74 -6.39 0.63
N PHE A 119 5.93 -5.84 0.38
CA PHE A 119 6.55 -5.93 -0.93
C PHE A 119 6.95 -7.36 -1.29
N GLN A 120 7.43 -8.15 -0.32
CA GLN A 120 7.72 -9.56 -0.53
C GLN A 120 6.46 -10.34 -0.92
N MET A 121 5.35 -10.11 -0.21
CA MET A 121 4.06 -10.69 -0.56
C MET A 121 3.64 -10.35 -1.99
N CYS A 122 3.83 -9.10 -2.45
CA CYS A 122 3.53 -8.73 -3.83
C CYS A 122 4.37 -9.53 -4.84
N LEU A 123 5.67 -9.67 -4.60
CA LEU A 123 6.56 -10.47 -5.45
C LEU A 123 6.16 -11.95 -5.44
N ASP A 124 5.93 -12.53 -4.26
CA ASP A 124 5.54 -13.94 -4.12
C ASP A 124 4.23 -14.26 -4.84
N LYS A 125 3.24 -13.34 -4.78
CA LYS A 125 1.97 -13.47 -5.51
C LYS A 125 2.16 -13.41 -7.03
N LEU A 126 3.02 -12.53 -7.52
CA LEU A 126 3.34 -12.43 -8.95
C LEU A 126 4.07 -13.69 -9.44
N ILE A 127 5.09 -14.14 -8.71
CA ILE A 127 5.87 -15.33 -9.06
C ILE A 127 5.02 -16.60 -8.96
N GLY A 128 4.24 -16.73 -7.89
CA GLY A 128 3.28 -17.82 -7.72
C GLY A 128 2.19 -17.87 -8.79
N GLY A 129 1.89 -16.72 -9.40
CA GLY A 129 0.99 -16.59 -10.54
C GLY A 129 1.65 -16.80 -11.92
N GLY A 130 2.95 -17.17 -11.96
CA GLY A 130 3.65 -17.60 -13.16
C GLY A 130 4.66 -16.60 -13.75
N LEU A 131 4.91 -15.44 -13.10
CA LEU A 131 5.98 -14.56 -13.56
C LEU A 131 7.35 -15.08 -13.12
N VAL A 132 8.38 -14.86 -13.94
CA VAL A 132 9.76 -15.05 -13.48
C VAL A 132 10.18 -13.90 -12.54
N PRO A 133 11.15 -14.13 -11.63
CA PRO A 133 11.52 -13.13 -10.61
C PRO A 133 11.86 -11.74 -11.15
N ASP A 134 12.56 -11.66 -12.29
CA ASP A 134 12.97 -10.39 -12.88
C ASP A 134 11.75 -9.60 -13.42
N GLU A 135 10.80 -10.28 -14.07
CA GLU A 135 9.55 -9.66 -14.53
C GLU A 135 8.67 -9.20 -13.35
N ALA A 136 8.61 -9.97 -12.28
CA ALA A 136 7.88 -9.61 -11.07
C ALA A 136 8.48 -8.35 -10.42
N ALA A 137 9.80 -8.26 -10.35
CA ALA A 137 10.52 -7.10 -9.83
C ALA A 137 10.32 -5.86 -10.72
N GLU A 138 10.46 -6.01 -12.04
CA GLU A 138 10.22 -4.94 -13.01
C GLU A 138 8.78 -4.39 -12.91
N LEU A 139 7.79 -5.29 -12.86
CA LEU A 139 6.39 -4.91 -12.74
C LEU A 139 6.13 -4.14 -11.44
N LEU A 140 6.60 -4.66 -10.31
CA LEU A 140 6.39 -4.02 -9.01
C LEU A 140 7.07 -2.64 -8.94
N ALA A 141 8.30 -2.52 -9.45
CA ALA A 141 9.01 -1.25 -9.53
C ALA A 141 8.28 -0.25 -10.46
N THR A 142 7.78 -0.72 -11.59
CA THR A 142 7.03 0.11 -12.54
C THR A 142 5.72 0.62 -11.93
N ILE A 143 4.97 -0.25 -11.25
CA ILE A 143 3.71 0.12 -10.60
C ILE A 143 3.94 1.15 -9.50
N THR A 144 4.90 0.89 -8.61
CA THR A 144 5.19 1.79 -7.48
C THR A 144 5.80 3.11 -7.94
N GLY A 145 6.75 3.08 -8.86
CA GLY A 145 7.33 4.28 -9.47
C GLY A 145 6.30 5.07 -10.30
N GLY A 146 5.48 4.38 -11.07
CA GLY A 146 4.38 4.97 -11.84
C GLY A 146 3.37 5.70 -10.95
N MET A 147 3.04 5.15 -9.78
CA MET A 147 2.19 5.81 -8.77
C MET A 147 2.84 7.11 -8.28
N VAL A 148 4.10 7.09 -7.89
CA VAL A 148 4.82 8.28 -7.40
C VAL A 148 4.84 9.37 -8.46
N VAL A 149 5.21 9.03 -9.70
CA VAL A 149 5.33 10.00 -10.80
C VAL A 149 3.98 10.57 -11.19
N SER A 150 2.95 9.74 -11.32
CA SER A 150 1.60 10.20 -11.69
C SER A 150 0.98 11.10 -10.62
N THR A 151 1.22 10.81 -9.34
CA THR A 151 0.77 11.65 -8.22
C THR A 151 1.51 13.00 -8.21
N ALA A 152 2.83 12.98 -8.43
CA ALA A 152 3.63 14.20 -8.48
C ALA A 152 3.25 15.13 -9.66
N LEU A 153 2.83 14.54 -10.79
CA LEU A 153 2.40 15.27 -11.98
C LEU A 153 0.90 15.60 -11.98
N ASP A 154 0.14 15.13 -11.02
CA ASP A 154 -1.34 15.18 -11.00
C ASP A 154 -1.96 14.65 -12.32
N ASP A 155 -1.34 13.61 -12.89
CA ASP A 155 -1.73 13.01 -14.18
C ASP A 155 -1.80 11.49 -14.11
N ILE A 156 -3.00 10.94 -13.94
CA ILE A 156 -3.27 9.50 -13.94
C ILE A 156 -2.87 8.82 -15.26
N ALA A 157 -2.92 9.54 -16.39
CA ALA A 157 -2.54 8.96 -17.67
C ALA A 157 -1.05 8.57 -17.70
N THR A 158 -0.22 9.22 -16.88
CA THR A 158 1.18 8.81 -16.70
C THR A 158 1.30 7.42 -16.08
N TYR A 159 0.48 7.08 -15.07
CA TYR A 159 0.41 5.72 -14.53
C TYR A 159 -0.01 4.69 -15.60
N ASP A 160 -1.08 5.00 -16.34
CA ASP A 160 -1.61 4.11 -17.38
C ASP A 160 -0.56 3.88 -18.49
N ARG A 161 0.16 4.93 -18.94
CA ARG A 161 1.24 4.81 -19.92
C ARG A 161 2.42 3.98 -19.40
N ALA A 162 2.83 4.17 -18.15
CA ALA A 162 3.94 3.43 -17.55
C ALA A 162 3.63 1.93 -17.44
N THR A 163 2.40 1.58 -17.06
CA THR A 163 2.03 0.19 -16.74
C THR A 163 1.52 -0.62 -17.94
N ILE A 164 1.16 0.02 -19.06
CA ILE A 164 0.54 -0.66 -20.22
C ILE A 164 1.42 -1.77 -20.82
N LYS A 165 2.74 -1.58 -20.87
CA LYS A 165 3.67 -2.56 -21.46
C LYS A 165 3.85 -3.77 -20.55
N VAL A 166 4.10 -3.54 -19.26
CA VAL A 166 4.34 -4.62 -18.28
C VAL A 166 3.09 -5.46 -18.04
N CYS A 167 1.89 -4.90 -18.28
CA CYS A 167 0.65 -5.69 -18.26
C CYS A 167 0.45 -6.55 -19.50
N ARG A 168 1.12 -6.22 -20.61
CA ARG A 168 0.98 -6.94 -21.90
C ARG A 168 2.06 -7.99 -22.15
N SER A 169 3.20 -7.92 -21.45
CA SER A 169 4.36 -8.76 -21.71
C SER A 169 4.17 -10.20 -21.20
N GLN A 170 3.20 -10.94 -21.74
CA GLN A 170 3.14 -12.40 -21.81
C GLN A 170 2.07 -12.84 -22.85
N SER A 171 2.20 -12.32 -24.04
CA SER A 171 1.51 -12.87 -25.20
C SER A 171 2.57 -13.21 -26.25
N GLY A 172 3.46 -14.17 -25.90
CA GLY A 172 4.53 -14.54 -26.80
C GLY A 172 5.34 -15.71 -26.29
N VAL A 173 4.94 -16.91 -26.50
CA VAL A 173 5.56 -17.99 -27.29
C VAL A 173 4.48 -18.98 -27.66
#